data_efafbff4e3381f053e23e06130e18fe3
#
_entry.id   efafbff4e3381f053e23e06130e18fe3
#
_cell.length_a   1.000
_cell.length_b   1.000
_cell.length_c   1.000
_cell.angle_alpha   90.00
_cell.angle_beta   90.00
_cell.angle_gamma   90.00
#
_symmetry.space_group_name_H-M   'P 1'
#
loop_
_entity.id
_entity.type
_entity.pdbx_description
1 polymer ?
#
loop_
_entity_poly.entity_id
_entity_poly.type
_entity_poly.pdbx_seq_one_letter_code
_entity_poly.pdbx_strand_id
1 'polypeptide(L)'
;MTLFGESAGARSVLSLLASPLAEGLFHKAIVQSGYTLPDTPRQQALQKGEALAAHFGLENATAEQLRAIPPESFWPLTAPLNIAPAPIVGDCVLPEAMLDVFFAARQHPVPMMIGSNSDEASVMAVFGIDLAGQIQKLRRERRFGLGLIKLLYPGVKGDEELGRQVCRDMAFTTMGYVVMQAQQRVGGLCWRYWFDYVAEAEHATYINGAWHGNEVPYVFDTLGQVEPSRQYVNERDLQFAARVADYWVSFARDAGTHDSLSGPTHWPACRKGRDVLLRIGVNKHAGFRLENRFMRARMSLFKRVMKHHVSLD
;
A
#
# COMPACT_ATOMS: atom_id res chain seq x y z
N MET A 1 -9.64 -19.38 -3.66
CA MET A 1 -8.24 -18.90 -3.55
C MET A 1 -8.26 -17.44 -3.16
N THR A 2 -7.43 -17.04 -2.19
CA THR A 2 -7.22 -15.65 -1.77
C THR A 2 -5.83 -15.22 -2.21
N LEU A 3 -5.74 -14.15 -2.99
CA LEU A 3 -4.50 -13.53 -3.40
C LEU A 3 -4.18 -12.40 -2.42
N PHE A 4 -2.96 -12.32 -1.89
CA PHE A 4 -2.59 -11.22 -1.02
C PHE A 4 -1.11 -10.84 -1.14
N GLY A 5 -0.80 -9.62 -0.74
CA GLY A 5 0.55 -9.09 -0.76
C GLY A 5 0.68 -7.78 0.01
N GLU A 6 1.91 -7.50 0.42
CA GLU A 6 2.30 -6.28 1.11
C GLU A 6 3.22 -5.45 0.21
N SER A 7 3.13 -4.11 0.30
CA SER A 7 4.00 -3.16 -0.41
C SER A 7 4.04 -3.42 -1.93
N ALA A 8 5.16 -3.82 -2.50
CA ALA A 8 5.29 -4.20 -3.91
C ALA A 8 4.38 -5.39 -4.27
N GLY A 9 4.20 -6.35 -3.34
CA GLY A 9 3.23 -7.44 -3.48
C GLY A 9 1.79 -6.93 -3.52
N ALA A 10 1.43 -5.96 -2.70
CA ALA A 10 0.12 -5.31 -2.74
C ALA A 10 -0.11 -4.58 -4.07
N ARG A 11 0.93 -3.93 -4.59
CA ARG A 11 0.90 -3.32 -5.93
C ARG A 11 0.66 -4.36 -7.02
N SER A 12 1.29 -5.53 -6.93
CA SER A 12 1.07 -6.65 -7.84
C SER A 12 -0.38 -7.15 -7.77
N VAL A 13 -0.94 -7.29 -6.56
CA VAL A 13 -2.36 -7.66 -6.37
C VAL A 13 -3.29 -6.65 -7.04
N LEU A 14 -3.05 -5.34 -6.85
CA LEU A 14 -3.85 -4.28 -7.50
C LEU A 14 -3.74 -4.33 -9.02
N SER A 15 -2.54 -4.60 -9.57
CA SER A 15 -2.34 -4.75 -11.01
C SER A 15 -3.07 -5.98 -11.57
N LEU A 16 -3.06 -7.10 -10.84
CA LEU A 16 -3.82 -8.30 -11.24
C LEU A 16 -5.34 -8.09 -11.14
N LEU A 17 -5.82 -7.29 -10.18
CA LEU A 17 -7.23 -6.89 -10.13
C LEU A 17 -7.64 -6.02 -11.33
N ALA A 18 -6.71 -5.30 -11.93
CA ALA A 18 -6.92 -4.47 -13.11
C ALA A 18 -6.64 -5.22 -14.42
N SER A 19 -5.97 -6.36 -14.38
CA SER A 19 -5.57 -7.14 -15.56
C SER A 19 -6.70 -8.00 -16.10
N PRO A 20 -7.12 -7.87 -17.38
CA PRO A 20 -8.14 -8.73 -17.95
C PRO A 20 -7.74 -10.22 -17.99
N LEU A 21 -6.44 -10.52 -18.07
CA LEU A 21 -5.95 -11.90 -18.08
C LEU A 21 -6.04 -12.60 -16.72
N ALA A 22 -6.30 -11.87 -15.66
CA ALA A 22 -6.42 -12.42 -14.30
C ALA A 22 -7.87 -12.73 -13.91
N GLU A 23 -8.83 -12.54 -14.82
CA GLU A 23 -10.24 -12.86 -14.57
C GLU A 23 -10.42 -14.32 -14.19
N GLY A 24 -11.12 -14.58 -13.07
CA GLY A 24 -11.40 -15.93 -12.58
C GLY A 24 -10.23 -16.68 -11.94
N LEU A 25 -9.00 -16.13 -11.94
CA LEU A 25 -7.83 -16.82 -11.38
C LEU A 25 -7.81 -16.77 -9.84
N PHE A 26 -8.50 -15.83 -9.22
CA PHE A 26 -8.63 -15.75 -7.76
C PHE A 26 -10.04 -15.28 -7.36
N HIS A 27 -10.41 -15.55 -6.12
CA HIS A 27 -11.78 -15.33 -5.62
C HIS A 27 -11.85 -14.19 -4.59
N LYS A 28 -10.72 -13.81 -3.99
CA LYS A 28 -10.60 -12.78 -2.95
C LYS A 28 -9.23 -12.13 -3.04
N ALA A 29 -9.11 -10.89 -2.57
CA ALA A 29 -7.85 -10.15 -2.57
C ALA A 29 -7.61 -9.43 -1.24
N ILE A 30 -6.35 -9.46 -0.75
CA ILE A 30 -5.90 -8.64 0.39
C ILE A 30 -4.74 -7.77 -0.08
N VAL A 31 -4.84 -6.48 0.17
CA VAL A 31 -3.89 -5.44 -0.25
C VAL A 31 -3.36 -4.74 0.99
N GLN A 32 -2.13 -5.06 1.38
CA GLN A 32 -1.47 -4.47 2.54
C GLN A 32 -0.49 -3.39 2.09
N SER A 33 -0.73 -2.16 2.51
CA SER A 33 0.15 -1.02 2.18
C SER A 33 0.36 -0.82 0.67
N GLY A 34 -0.71 -1.01 -0.12
CA GLY A 34 -0.71 -0.71 -1.55
C GLY A 34 -0.55 0.79 -1.80
N TYR A 35 0.28 1.16 -2.77
CA TYR A 35 0.68 2.54 -3.02
C TYR A 35 0.33 3.05 -4.43
N THR A 36 0.41 4.37 -4.61
CA THR A 36 -0.09 5.11 -5.78
C THR A 36 0.98 5.51 -6.80
N LEU A 37 2.18 4.95 -6.74
CA LEU A 37 3.21 5.26 -7.75
C LEU A 37 2.71 4.90 -9.15
N PRO A 38 3.04 5.70 -10.18
CA PRO A 38 2.66 5.42 -11.56
C PRO A 38 3.17 4.05 -12.05
N ASP A 39 2.44 3.43 -12.95
CA ASP A 39 2.91 2.28 -13.70
C ASP A 39 4.02 2.71 -14.67
N THR A 40 4.92 1.80 -15.03
CA THR A 40 5.98 2.09 -15.99
C THR A 40 5.46 1.91 -17.42
N PRO A 41 5.44 2.97 -18.26
CA PRO A 41 5.09 2.82 -19.68
C PRO A 41 6.02 1.81 -20.37
N ARG A 42 5.44 0.98 -21.26
CA ARG A 42 6.19 -0.06 -21.97
C ARG A 42 7.46 0.47 -22.65
N GLN A 43 7.37 1.62 -23.32
CA GLN A 43 8.53 2.22 -23.98
C GLN A 43 9.65 2.55 -22.98
N GLN A 44 9.32 3.08 -21.81
CA GLN A 44 10.30 3.35 -20.76
C GLN A 44 10.90 2.06 -20.19
N ALA A 45 10.10 1.02 -20.04
CA ALA A 45 10.60 -0.29 -19.58
C ALA A 45 11.60 -0.89 -20.59
N LEU A 46 11.32 -0.77 -21.89
CA LEU A 46 12.24 -1.22 -22.96
C LEU A 46 13.56 -0.43 -22.90
N GLN A 47 13.51 0.89 -22.83
CA GLN A 47 14.72 1.73 -22.72
C GLN A 47 15.58 1.38 -21.51
N LYS A 48 14.95 1.12 -20.37
CA LYS A 48 15.66 0.67 -19.16
C LYS A 48 16.28 -0.71 -19.36
N GLY A 49 15.56 -1.63 -20.00
CA GLY A 49 16.07 -2.96 -20.32
C GLY A 49 17.26 -2.93 -21.26
N GLU A 50 17.22 -2.08 -22.29
CA GLU A 50 18.33 -1.86 -23.23
C GLU A 50 19.57 -1.28 -22.53
N ALA A 51 19.37 -0.28 -21.65
CA ALA A 51 20.45 0.30 -20.85
C ALA A 51 21.10 -0.73 -19.92
N LEU A 52 20.28 -1.60 -19.31
CA LEU A 52 20.77 -2.70 -18.48
C LEU A 52 21.53 -3.74 -19.29
N ALA A 53 21.04 -4.13 -20.45
CA ALA A 53 21.73 -5.06 -21.36
C ALA A 53 23.11 -4.48 -21.78
N ALA A 54 23.15 -3.21 -22.16
CA ALA A 54 24.38 -2.51 -22.53
C ALA A 54 25.40 -2.47 -21.37
N HIS A 55 24.95 -2.34 -20.11
CA HIS A 55 25.82 -2.43 -18.94
C HIS A 55 26.55 -3.78 -18.84
N PHE A 56 25.90 -4.87 -19.29
CA PHE A 56 26.50 -6.21 -19.36
C PHE A 56 27.19 -6.48 -20.69
N GLY A 57 27.43 -5.46 -21.53
CA GLY A 57 28.11 -5.58 -22.82
C GLY A 57 27.28 -6.26 -23.90
N LEU A 58 25.95 -6.31 -23.75
CA LEU A 58 25.03 -6.92 -24.67
C LEU A 58 24.31 -5.84 -25.51
N GLU A 59 24.55 -5.85 -26.83
CA GLU A 59 23.78 -5.03 -27.79
C GLU A 59 22.74 -5.90 -28.48
N ASN A 60 21.51 -5.42 -28.59
CA ASN A 60 20.38 -6.18 -29.18
C ASN A 60 20.22 -7.57 -28.55
N ALA A 61 20.30 -7.64 -27.22
CA ALA A 61 20.34 -8.88 -26.46
C ALA A 61 19.10 -9.76 -26.71
N THR A 62 19.33 -11.05 -26.94
CA THR A 62 18.25 -12.05 -26.94
C THR A 62 17.80 -12.37 -25.52
N ALA A 63 16.60 -12.92 -25.37
CA ALA A 63 16.10 -13.38 -24.07
C ALA A 63 17.01 -14.43 -23.42
N GLU A 64 17.67 -15.28 -24.23
CA GLU A 64 18.60 -16.30 -23.77
C GLU A 64 19.86 -15.66 -23.18
N GLN A 65 20.44 -14.67 -23.88
CA GLN A 65 21.59 -13.94 -23.40
C GLN A 65 21.31 -13.21 -22.07
N LEU A 66 20.13 -12.55 -21.97
CA LEU A 66 19.73 -11.89 -20.72
C LEU A 66 19.53 -12.88 -19.57
N ARG A 67 18.94 -14.06 -19.83
CA ARG A 67 18.76 -15.11 -18.82
C ARG A 67 20.07 -15.79 -18.42
N ALA A 68 21.09 -15.73 -19.26
CA ALA A 68 22.41 -16.29 -18.94
C ALA A 68 23.25 -15.38 -18.02
N ILE A 69 22.83 -14.14 -17.78
CA ILE A 69 23.51 -13.24 -16.82
C ILE A 69 23.35 -13.82 -15.42
N PRO A 70 24.45 -14.03 -14.65
CA PRO A 70 24.35 -14.51 -13.28
C PRO A 70 23.51 -13.57 -12.41
N PRO A 71 22.56 -14.10 -11.60
CA PRO A 71 21.66 -13.27 -10.78
C PRO A 71 22.40 -12.30 -9.85
N GLU A 72 23.52 -12.73 -9.28
CA GLU A 72 24.38 -11.92 -8.41
C GLU A 72 24.97 -10.68 -9.08
N SER A 73 25.07 -10.69 -10.42
CA SER A 73 25.57 -9.55 -11.20
C SER A 73 24.60 -8.37 -11.22
N PHE A 74 23.32 -8.62 -10.91
CA PHE A 74 22.29 -7.57 -10.81
C PHE A 74 22.34 -6.81 -9.47
N TRP A 75 23.25 -7.18 -8.57
CA TRP A 75 23.35 -6.56 -7.26
C TRP A 75 24.80 -6.35 -6.82
N PRO A 76 25.21 -5.15 -6.34
CA PRO A 76 24.44 -3.91 -6.36
C PRO A 76 24.54 -3.20 -7.72
N LEU A 77 23.43 -2.78 -8.29
CA LEU A 77 23.44 -1.88 -9.43
C LEU A 77 23.39 -0.43 -8.97
N THR A 78 24.19 0.43 -9.61
CA THR A 78 24.16 1.88 -9.33
C THR A 78 22.97 2.54 -10.03
N ALA A 79 22.47 3.64 -9.46
CA ALA A 79 21.53 4.48 -10.19
C ALA A 79 22.23 5.04 -11.47
N PRO A 80 21.58 5.09 -12.66
CA PRO A 80 20.16 4.84 -12.93
C PRO A 80 19.80 3.38 -13.26
N LEU A 81 20.73 2.43 -13.16
CA LEU A 81 20.53 1.03 -13.53
C LEU A 81 19.82 0.21 -12.44
N ASN A 82 19.75 0.73 -11.22
CA ASN A 82 18.97 0.11 -10.16
C ASN A 82 17.48 0.24 -10.47
N ILE A 83 16.99 -0.68 -11.29
CA ILE A 83 15.60 -0.69 -11.74
C ILE A 83 14.84 -1.62 -10.81
N ALA A 84 14.14 -1.05 -9.84
CA ALA A 84 13.16 -1.83 -9.07
C ALA A 84 12.09 -2.37 -10.04
N PRO A 85 11.76 -3.67 -10.01
CA PRO A 85 10.67 -4.21 -10.81
C PRO A 85 9.37 -3.46 -10.53
N ALA A 86 8.72 -2.97 -11.58
CA ALA A 86 7.45 -2.25 -11.49
C ALA A 86 6.47 -2.80 -12.52
N PRO A 87 5.16 -2.73 -12.29
CA PRO A 87 4.18 -3.08 -13.29
C PRO A 87 4.38 -2.27 -14.58
N ILE A 88 4.37 -2.95 -15.71
CA ILE A 88 4.52 -2.34 -17.04
C ILE A 88 3.14 -2.20 -17.63
N VAL A 89 2.78 -0.98 -18.04
CA VAL A 89 1.51 -0.68 -18.72
C VAL A 89 1.69 -0.60 -20.22
N GLY A 90 0.66 -0.98 -20.96
CA GLY A 90 0.63 -0.96 -22.44
C GLY A 90 1.00 -2.29 -23.07
N ASP A 91 0.75 -3.40 -22.38
CA ASP A 91 0.86 -4.76 -22.91
C ASP A 91 -0.43 -5.57 -22.65
N CYS A 92 -0.40 -6.87 -22.95
CA CYS A 92 -1.57 -7.74 -22.77
C CYS A 92 -1.91 -8.02 -21.30
N VAL A 93 -0.94 -7.92 -20.38
CA VAL A 93 -1.16 -8.16 -18.94
C VAL A 93 -1.81 -6.95 -18.30
N LEU A 94 -1.30 -5.76 -18.58
CA LEU A 94 -1.81 -4.50 -18.04
C LEU A 94 -1.98 -3.48 -19.20
N PRO A 95 -3.07 -3.59 -19.99
CA PRO A 95 -3.28 -2.73 -21.16
C PRO A 95 -3.42 -1.24 -20.82
N GLU A 96 -3.95 -0.94 -19.64
CA GLU A 96 -4.20 0.41 -19.13
C GLU A 96 -3.57 0.58 -17.75
N ALA A 97 -3.31 1.85 -17.37
CA ALA A 97 -2.81 2.14 -16.04
C ALA A 97 -3.79 1.65 -14.96
N MET A 98 -3.25 0.99 -13.94
CA MET A 98 -4.04 0.39 -12.86
C MET A 98 -5.02 1.41 -12.23
N LEU A 99 -4.57 2.64 -11.98
CA LEU A 99 -5.43 3.67 -11.40
C LEU A 99 -6.61 4.04 -12.30
N ASP A 100 -6.44 4.07 -13.62
CA ASP A 100 -7.52 4.36 -14.58
C ASP A 100 -8.59 3.28 -14.53
N VAL A 101 -8.20 2.01 -14.43
CA VAL A 101 -9.12 0.89 -14.27
C VAL A 101 -9.96 1.05 -12.99
N PHE A 102 -9.33 1.40 -11.85
CA PHE A 102 -10.05 1.64 -10.59
C PHE A 102 -10.92 2.90 -10.64
N PHE A 103 -10.45 4.00 -11.21
CA PHE A 103 -11.28 5.20 -11.38
C PHE A 103 -12.49 4.97 -12.31
N ALA A 104 -12.34 4.12 -13.30
CA ALA A 104 -13.42 3.71 -14.19
C ALA A 104 -14.32 2.61 -13.59
N ALA A 105 -13.92 1.99 -12.46
CA ALA A 105 -14.58 0.83 -11.84
C ALA A 105 -14.70 -0.36 -12.80
N ARG A 106 -13.57 -0.75 -13.43
CA ARG A 106 -13.47 -1.89 -14.35
C ARG A 106 -12.62 -3.03 -13.80
N GLN A 107 -12.16 -2.93 -12.55
CA GLN A 107 -11.43 -3.98 -11.85
C GLN A 107 -12.34 -5.18 -11.52
N HIS A 108 -11.73 -6.33 -11.27
CA HIS A 108 -12.47 -7.54 -10.88
C HIS A 108 -13.27 -7.33 -9.58
N PRO A 109 -14.57 -7.72 -9.53
CA PRO A 109 -15.46 -7.46 -8.40
C PRO A 109 -15.33 -8.47 -7.25
N VAL A 110 -14.12 -8.96 -6.97
CA VAL A 110 -13.89 -9.92 -5.88
C VAL A 110 -13.94 -9.24 -4.50
N PRO A 111 -14.35 -9.93 -3.43
CA PRO A 111 -14.22 -9.42 -2.07
C PRO A 111 -12.80 -9.02 -1.75
N MET A 112 -12.63 -7.83 -1.11
CA MET A 112 -11.30 -7.24 -0.90
C MET A 112 -11.13 -6.74 0.53
N MET A 113 -9.96 -7.01 1.11
CA MET A 113 -9.46 -6.34 2.31
C MET A 113 -8.31 -5.42 1.90
N ILE A 114 -8.31 -4.18 2.39
CA ILE A 114 -7.25 -3.22 2.06
C ILE A 114 -6.95 -2.31 3.25
N GLY A 115 -5.69 -2.05 3.50
CA GLY A 115 -5.29 -1.13 4.57
C GLY A 115 -3.86 -0.66 4.44
N SER A 116 -3.45 0.14 5.44
CA SER A 116 -2.12 0.71 5.55
C SER A 116 -1.73 0.93 7.01
N ASN A 117 -0.44 1.17 7.25
CA ASN A 117 0.13 1.40 8.57
C ASN A 117 0.12 2.88 8.95
N SER A 118 0.23 3.17 10.24
CA SER A 118 0.18 4.55 10.75
C SER A 118 1.44 5.36 10.41
N ASP A 119 2.57 4.71 10.13
CA ASP A 119 3.82 5.34 9.73
C ASP A 119 4.40 4.78 8.41
N GLU A 120 3.58 4.73 7.35
CA GLU A 120 4.03 4.32 6.01
C GLU A 120 5.19 5.17 5.47
N ALA A 121 5.29 6.42 5.93
CA ALA A 121 6.37 7.32 5.51
C ALA A 121 7.77 6.85 5.97
N SER A 122 7.86 5.90 6.88
CA SER A 122 9.12 5.29 7.31
C SER A 122 9.92 4.67 6.14
N VAL A 123 9.23 4.16 5.11
CA VAL A 123 9.88 3.59 3.92
C VAL A 123 10.58 4.65 3.07
N MET A 124 10.20 5.92 3.16
CA MET A 124 10.77 7.00 2.36
C MET A 124 12.25 7.22 2.66
N ALA A 125 12.68 6.97 3.90
CA ALA A 125 14.09 7.04 4.30
C ALA A 125 14.95 6.00 3.54
N VAL A 126 14.40 4.82 3.27
CA VAL A 126 15.07 3.75 2.50
C VAL A 126 15.36 4.21 1.06
N PHE A 127 14.47 5.05 0.50
CA PHE A 127 14.63 5.61 -0.84
C PHE A 127 15.37 6.96 -0.86
N GLY A 128 15.88 7.43 0.28
CA GLY A 128 16.59 8.72 0.38
C GLY A 128 15.71 9.94 0.10
N ILE A 129 14.40 9.85 0.31
CA ILE A 129 13.45 10.94 0.05
C ILE A 129 13.42 11.90 1.23
N ASP A 130 13.85 13.15 0.99
CA ASP A 130 13.75 14.25 1.95
C ASP A 130 12.33 14.83 1.99
N LEU A 131 11.54 14.36 2.95
CA LEU A 131 10.15 14.80 3.13
C LEU A 131 10.03 16.27 3.56
N ALA A 132 10.95 16.77 4.39
CA ALA A 132 10.97 18.17 4.80
C ALA A 132 11.28 19.08 3.63
N GLY A 133 12.27 18.71 2.82
CA GLY A 133 12.63 19.42 1.57
C GLY A 133 11.47 19.46 0.58
N GLN A 134 10.69 18.39 0.44
CA GLN A 134 9.49 18.39 -0.40
C GLN A 134 8.43 19.41 0.08
N ILE A 135 8.19 19.51 1.39
CA ILE A 135 7.27 20.52 1.94
C ILE A 135 7.82 21.93 1.73
N GLN A 136 9.13 22.14 1.87
CA GLN A 136 9.76 23.45 1.60
C GLN A 136 9.66 23.82 0.12
N LYS A 137 9.85 22.86 -0.79
CA LYS A 137 9.64 23.05 -2.23
C LYS A 137 8.19 23.45 -2.52
N LEU A 138 7.23 22.72 -1.97
CA LEU A 138 5.80 23.03 -2.10
C LEU A 138 5.45 24.43 -1.54
N ARG A 139 6.12 24.85 -0.47
CA ARG A 139 5.96 26.21 0.11
C ARG A 139 6.43 27.31 -0.86
N ARG A 140 7.51 27.08 -1.59
CA ARG A 140 8.03 28.04 -2.58
C ARG A 140 7.18 28.08 -3.83
N GLU A 141 6.77 26.90 -4.35
CA GLU A 141 6.13 26.78 -5.65
C GLU A 141 4.60 26.89 -5.61
N ARG A 142 3.99 26.43 -4.54
CA ARG A 142 2.53 26.25 -4.40
C ARG A 142 2.01 26.72 -3.03
N ARG A 143 2.36 27.95 -2.64
CA ARG A 143 2.05 28.51 -1.31
C ARG A 143 0.59 28.36 -0.88
N PHE A 144 -0.36 28.64 -1.78
CA PHE A 144 -1.79 28.50 -1.49
C PHE A 144 -2.19 27.03 -1.30
N GLY A 145 -1.67 26.12 -2.11
CA GLY A 145 -1.91 24.69 -1.99
C GLY A 145 -1.43 24.15 -0.63
N LEU A 146 -0.24 24.55 -0.19
CA LEU A 146 0.27 24.19 1.13
C LEU A 146 -0.60 24.71 2.26
N GLY A 147 -1.16 25.94 2.14
CA GLY A 147 -2.11 26.50 3.11
C GLY A 147 -3.34 25.62 3.28
N LEU A 148 -3.93 25.15 2.18
CA LEU A 148 -5.07 24.23 2.19
C LEU A 148 -4.72 22.88 2.81
N ILE A 149 -3.54 22.33 2.47
CA ILE A 149 -3.06 21.07 3.08
C ILE A 149 -2.96 21.23 4.59
N LYS A 150 -2.32 22.30 5.09
CA LYS A 150 -2.16 22.54 6.54
C LYS A 150 -3.47 22.57 7.31
N LEU A 151 -4.56 23.07 6.70
CA LEU A 151 -5.89 23.06 7.34
C LEU A 151 -6.40 21.65 7.63
N LEU A 152 -5.95 20.66 6.86
CA LEU A 152 -6.32 19.25 7.04
C LEU A 152 -5.44 18.53 8.08
N TYR A 153 -4.35 19.17 8.54
CA TYR A 153 -3.41 18.60 9.51
C TYR A 153 -3.28 19.50 10.76
N PRO A 154 -4.38 19.71 11.49
CA PRO A 154 -4.35 20.56 12.68
C PRO A 154 -3.41 19.98 13.74
N GLY A 155 -2.61 20.84 14.36
CA GLY A 155 -1.68 20.45 15.41
C GLY A 155 -0.33 19.88 14.95
N VAL A 156 -0.16 19.62 13.65
CA VAL A 156 1.11 19.13 13.10
C VAL A 156 2.12 20.29 13.11
N LYS A 157 3.27 20.05 13.74
CA LYS A 157 4.35 21.01 13.86
C LYS A 157 5.56 20.58 13.04
N GLY A 158 6.16 21.54 12.31
CA GLY A 158 7.33 21.28 11.49
C GLY A 158 7.03 20.69 10.10
N ASP A 159 7.99 20.81 9.22
CA ASP A 159 7.87 20.37 7.82
C ASP A 159 8.10 18.85 7.69
N GLU A 160 8.95 18.28 8.53
CA GLU A 160 9.22 16.85 8.56
C GLU A 160 7.94 16.05 8.89
N GLU A 161 7.30 16.36 10.00
CA GLU A 161 6.08 15.66 10.44
C GLU A 161 4.92 15.90 9.45
N LEU A 162 4.80 17.11 8.90
CA LEU A 162 3.82 17.38 7.84
C LEU A 162 4.10 16.54 6.61
N GLY A 163 5.36 16.46 6.19
CA GLY A 163 5.80 15.65 5.06
C GLY A 163 5.49 14.17 5.25
N ARG A 164 5.78 13.62 6.44
CA ARG A 164 5.46 12.22 6.80
C ARG A 164 3.98 11.94 6.68
N GLN A 165 3.13 12.74 7.31
CA GLN A 165 1.68 12.53 7.30
C GLN A 165 1.07 12.73 5.90
N VAL A 166 1.51 13.73 5.15
CA VAL A 166 1.04 13.97 3.76
C VAL A 166 1.46 12.82 2.85
N CYS A 167 2.72 12.39 2.93
CA CYS A 167 3.24 11.26 2.15
C CYS A 167 2.45 9.97 2.42
N ARG A 168 2.30 9.60 3.71
CA ARG A 168 1.48 8.46 4.12
C ARG A 168 0.07 8.51 3.54
N ASP A 169 -0.60 9.65 3.74
CA ASP A 169 -2.00 9.81 3.35
C ASP A 169 -2.17 9.82 1.84
N MET A 170 -1.26 10.48 1.11
CA MET A 170 -1.32 10.60 -0.34
C MET A 170 -0.93 9.28 -1.03
N ALA A 171 0.18 8.67 -0.62
CA ALA A 171 0.73 7.50 -1.30
C ALA A 171 0.02 6.18 -0.93
N PHE A 172 -0.41 6.01 0.32
CA PHE A 172 -0.92 4.74 0.83
C PHE A 172 -2.39 4.80 1.26
N THR A 173 -2.73 5.65 2.23
CA THR A 173 -4.08 5.63 2.82
C THR A 173 -5.17 5.99 1.82
N THR A 174 -4.90 6.94 0.91
CA THR A 174 -5.85 7.32 -0.14
C THR A 174 -6.09 6.20 -1.15
N MET A 175 -5.08 5.36 -1.41
CA MET A 175 -5.25 4.20 -2.28
C MET A 175 -6.35 3.27 -1.76
N GLY A 176 -6.33 2.94 -0.46
CA GLY A 176 -7.40 2.15 0.17
C GLY A 176 -8.79 2.78 0.04
N TYR A 177 -8.88 4.10 0.11
CA TYR A 177 -10.14 4.82 -0.06
C TYR A 177 -10.64 4.80 -1.53
N VAL A 178 -9.76 4.97 -2.50
CA VAL A 178 -10.09 4.91 -3.94
C VAL A 178 -10.56 3.52 -4.32
N VAL A 179 -9.82 2.50 -3.94
CA VAL A 179 -10.13 1.09 -4.23
C VAL A 179 -11.45 0.68 -3.59
N MET A 180 -11.68 1.04 -2.32
CA MET A 180 -12.98 0.79 -1.66
C MET A 180 -14.14 1.38 -2.48
N GLN A 181 -14.01 2.64 -2.93
CA GLN A 181 -15.06 3.27 -3.71
C GLN A 181 -15.26 2.62 -5.08
N ALA A 182 -14.17 2.15 -5.70
CA ALA A 182 -14.25 1.40 -6.96
C ALA A 182 -14.98 0.07 -6.75
N GLN A 183 -14.64 -0.68 -5.68
CA GLN A 183 -15.31 -1.95 -5.35
C GLN A 183 -16.79 -1.77 -5.07
N GLN A 184 -17.17 -0.72 -4.35
CA GLN A 184 -18.57 -0.40 -4.12
C GLN A 184 -19.37 -0.15 -5.42
N ARG A 185 -18.71 0.41 -6.45
CA ARG A 185 -19.35 0.69 -7.75
C ARG A 185 -19.59 -0.59 -8.58
N VAL A 186 -18.74 -1.58 -8.45
CA VAL A 186 -18.90 -2.88 -9.12
C VAL A 186 -19.67 -3.89 -8.27
N GLY A 187 -20.22 -3.48 -7.12
CA GLY A 187 -20.95 -4.37 -6.21
C GLY A 187 -20.09 -5.28 -5.36
N GLY A 188 -18.78 -5.13 -5.39
CA GLY A 188 -17.83 -5.90 -4.58
C GLY A 188 -17.82 -5.46 -3.11
N LEU A 189 -17.62 -6.43 -2.21
CA LEU A 189 -17.42 -6.15 -0.79
C LEU A 189 -15.99 -5.69 -0.52
N CYS A 190 -15.84 -4.71 0.38
CA CYS A 190 -14.52 -4.20 0.76
C CYS A 190 -14.45 -3.95 2.26
N TRP A 191 -13.39 -4.45 2.89
CA TRP A 191 -13.04 -4.19 4.28
C TRP A 191 -11.81 -3.30 4.32
N ARG A 192 -11.85 -2.22 5.11
CA ARG A 192 -10.71 -1.30 5.26
C ARG A 192 -10.16 -1.40 6.66
N TYR A 193 -8.81 -1.45 6.79
CA TYR A 193 -8.13 -1.37 8.07
C TYR A 193 -7.08 -0.26 8.12
N TRP A 194 -6.71 0.10 9.35
CA TRP A 194 -5.57 0.94 9.68
C TRP A 194 -4.79 0.26 10.79
N PHE A 195 -3.54 -0.07 10.52
CA PHE A 195 -2.69 -0.72 11.50
C PHE A 195 -1.84 0.29 12.24
N ASP A 196 -1.96 0.32 13.59
CA ASP A 196 -1.36 1.33 14.46
C ASP A 196 -0.73 0.70 15.72
N TYR A 197 -0.50 -0.60 15.72
CA TYR A 197 0.14 -1.30 16.83
C TYR A 197 1.65 -1.30 16.65
N VAL A 198 2.36 -1.07 17.78
CA VAL A 198 3.81 -1.23 17.90
C VAL A 198 4.05 -2.05 19.16
N ALA A 199 4.95 -3.05 19.10
CA ALA A 199 5.30 -3.84 20.28
C ALA A 199 5.78 -2.94 21.42
N GLU A 200 5.41 -3.26 22.67
CA GLU A 200 5.62 -2.37 23.83
C GLU A 200 7.08 -1.93 23.97
N ALA A 201 8.02 -2.85 23.77
CA ALA A 201 9.45 -2.56 23.87
C ALA A 201 9.98 -1.59 22.80
N GLU A 202 9.25 -1.45 21.68
CA GLU A 202 9.65 -0.63 20.54
C GLU A 202 9.00 0.77 20.53
N HIS A 203 8.15 1.10 21.50
CA HIS A 203 7.43 2.39 21.52
C HIS A 203 8.36 3.61 21.52
N ALA A 204 9.54 3.50 22.13
CA ALA A 204 10.53 4.58 22.16
C ALA A 204 11.26 4.74 20.82
N THR A 205 11.41 3.66 20.06
CA THR A 205 12.07 3.66 18.74
C THR A 205 11.11 4.14 17.65
N TYR A 206 9.90 3.59 17.60
CA TYR A 206 8.89 3.91 16.60
C TYR A 206 7.86 4.91 17.13
N ILE A 207 8.35 6.12 17.45
CA ILE A 207 7.52 7.18 18.05
C ILE A 207 6.37 7.63 17.15
N ASN A 208 6.52 7.49 15.82
CA ASN A 208 5.54 7.93 14.84
C ASN A 208 4.43 6.90 14.57
N GLY A 209 4.57 5.68 15.05
CA GLY A 209 3.59 4.61 14.85
C GLY A 209 4.13 3.35 14.20
N ALA A 210 3.25 2.51 13.69
CA ALA A 210 3.59 1.29 12.99
C ALA A 210 4.25 1.59 11.65
N TRP A 211 5.52 1.20 11.49
CA TRP A 211 6.32 1.42 10.30
C TRP A 211 5.85 0.55 9.12
N HIS A 212 6.32 0.86 7.92
CA HIS A 212 5.95 0.14 6.69
C HIS A 212 6.34 -1.34 6.77
N GLY A 213 5.37 -2.26 6.61
CA GLY A 213 5.56 -3.70 6.76
C GLY A 213 5.50 -4.23 8.19
N ASN A 214 5.32 -3.37 9.20
CA ASN A 214 5.26 -3.79 10.61
C ASN A 214 4.14 -4.80 10.92
N GLU A 215 3.04 -4.78 10.16
CA GLU A 215 1.91 -5.68 10.38
C GLU A 215 2.17 -7.13 9.93
N VAL A 216 3.16 -7.36 9.08
CA VAL A 216 3.39 -8.68 8.45
C VAL A 216 3.56 -9.82 9.46
N PRO A 217 4.44 -9.73 10.48
CA PRO A 217 4.58 -10.81 11.46
C PRO A 217 3.33 -11.02 12.34
N TYR A 218 2.47 -9.99 12.48
CA TYR A 218 1.18 -10.12 13.16
C TYR A 218 0.16 -10.86 12.30
N VAL A 219 0.16 -10.61 11.00
CA VAL A 219 -0.73 -11.27 10.03
C VAL A 219 -0.45 -12.77 9.94
N PHE A 220 0.83 -13.15 9.98
CA PHE A 220 1.26 -14.55 9.92
C PHE A 220 1.37 -15.24 11.28
N ASP A 221 1.12 -14.53 12.38
CA ASP A 221 1.32 -15.01 13.75
C ASP A 221 2.75 -15.56 13.98
N THR A 222 3.72 -14.87 13.40
CA THR A 222 5.15 -15.25 13.46
C THR A 222 6.00 -14.32 14.29
N LEU A 223 5.39 -13.36 14.99
CA LEU A 223 6.08 -12.31 15.74
C LEU A 223 7.10 -12.85 16.75
N GLY A 224 6.80 -13.95 17.42
CA GLY A 224 7.71 -14.62 18.35
C GLY A 224 8.72 -15.58 17.69
N GLN A 225 8.72 -15.70 16.36
CA GLN A 225 9.55 -16.66 15.61
C GLN A 225 10.60 -15.98 14.74
N VAL A 226 10.36 -14.72 14.34
CA VAL A 226 11.25 -13.97 13.45
C VAL A 226 12.17 -13.02 14.22
N GLU A 227 13.41 -12.92 13.78
CA GLU A 227 14.35 -11.96 14.31
C GLU A 227 14.16 -10.58 13.61
N PRO A 228 14.36 -9.44 14.28
CA PRO A 228 14.78 -9.32 15.70
C PRO A 228 13.61 -9.37 16.72
N SER A 229 12.35 -9.45 16.27
CA SER A 229 11.17 -9.31 17.17
C SER A 229 11.14 -10.33 18.29
N ARG A 230 11.57 -11.57 18.02
CA ARG A 230 11.67 -12.65 19.01
C ARG A 230 12.38 -12.24 20.32
N GLN A 231 13.31 -11.27 20.23
CA GLN A 231 14.12 -10.88 21.40
C GLN A 231 13.42 -9.91 22.35
N TYR A 232 12.38 -9.20 21.89
CA TYR A 232 11.78 -8.11 22.67
C TYR A 232 10.26 -8.20 22.83
N VAL A 233 9.59 -9.10 22.11
CA VAL A 233 8.14 -9.25 22.24
C VAL A 233 7.76 -9.92 23.54
N ASN A 234 6.68 -9.46 24.14
CA ASN A 234 6.09 -10.03 25.34
C ASN A 234 4.80 -10.82 25.02
N GLU A 235 4.22 -11.45 26.06
CA GLU A 235 3.02 -12.27 25.94
C GLU A 235 1.81 -11.49 25.39
N ARG A 236 1.68 -10.18 25.69
CA ARG A 236 0.58 -9.35 25.16
C ARG A 236 0.73 -9.09 23.67
N ASP A 237 1.98 -8.87 23.21
CA ASP A 237 2.29 -8.70 21.79
C ASP A 237 1.93 -9.96 21.02
N LEU A 238 2.27 -11.15 21.55
CA LEU A 238 1.95 -12.44 20.94
C LEU A 238 0.44 -12.71 20.89
N GLN A 239 -0.27 -12.49 22.00
CA GLN A 239 -1.73 -12.60 22.03
C GLN A 239 -2.41 -11.62 21.07
N PHE A 240 -1.86 -10.43 20.91
CA PHE A 240 -2.38 -9.47 19.95
C PHE A 240 -2.14 -9.93 18.51
N ALA A 241 -0.96 -10.49 18.20
CA ALA A 241 -0.64 -11.05 16.88
C ALA A 241 -1.63 -12.15 16.50
N ALA A 242 -1.88 -13.13 17.38
CA ALA A 242 -2.85 -14.18 17.12
C ALA A 242 -4.25 -13.61 16.78
N ARG A 243 -4.71 -12.58 17.50
CA ARG A 243 -6.00 -11.92 17.24
C ARG A 243 -6.02 -11.12 15.94
N VAL A 244 -4.89 -10.60 15.48
CA VAL A 244 -4.76 -9.97 14.16
C VAL A 244 -4.88 -11.04 13.07
N ALA A 245 -4.12 -12.13 13.18
CA ALA A 245 -4.14 -13.26 12.25
C ALA A 245 -5.56 -13.82 12.04
N ASP A 246 -6.37 -13.90 13.10
CA ASP A 246 -7.77 -14.36 13.03
C ASP A 246 -8.59 -13.58 12.00
N TYR A 247 -8.39 -12.28 11.83
CA TYR A 247 -9.10 -11.48 10.83
C TYR A 247 -8.71 -11.85 9.40
N TRP A 248 -7.43 -12.10 9.14
CA TRP A 248 -6.97 -12.53 7.81
C TRP A 248 -7.46 -13.92 7.47
N VAL A 249 -7.43 -14.84 8.43
CA VAL A 249 -7.99 -16.19 8.29
C VAL A 249 -9.51 -16.12 8.07
N SER A 250 -10.23 -15.33 8.86
CA SER A 250 -11.68 -15.12 8.70
C SER A 250 -12.00 -14.55 7.31
N PHE A 251 -11.23 -13.57 6.84
CA PHE A 251 -11.41 -13.04 5.49
C PHE A 251 -11.16 -14.13 4.42
N ALA A 252 -10.08 -14.86 4.52
CA ALA A 252 -9.74 -15.91 3.55
C ALA A 252 -10.83 -17.01 3.49
N ARG A 253 -11.43 -17.34 4.64
CA ARG A 253 -12.49 -18.36 4.74
C ARG A 253 -13.86 -17.80 4.33
N ASP A 254 -14.29 -16.70 4.93
CA ASP A 254 -15.70 -16.31 5.01
C ASP A 254 -16.08 -15.11 4.12
N ALA A 255 -15.12 -14.29 3.65
CA ALA A 255 -15.42 -13.13 2.82
C ALA A 255 -16.10 -13.52 1.51
N GLY A 256 -17.18 -12.81 1.18
CA GLY A 256 -18.03 -13.11 0.02
C GLY A 256 -19.25 -13.96 0.36
N THR A 257 -19.23 -14.75 1.46
CA THR A 257 -20.38 -15.46 1.99
C THR A 257 -21.17 -14.55 2.94
N HIS A 258 -20.46 -13.75 3.71
CA HIS A 258 -21.01 -12.79 4.66
C HIS A 258 -20.50 -11.38 4.38
N ASP A 259 -21.25 -10.37 4.80
CA ASP A 259 -20.87 -8.95 4.67
C ASP A 259 -20.12 -8.41 5.90
N SER A 260 -19.68 -9.31 6.76
CA SER A 260 -18.93 -8.99 7.97
C SER A 260 -17.95 -10.11 8.32
N LEU A 261 -16.84 -9.75 8.95
CA LEU A 261 -15.84 -10.68 9.44
C LEU A 261 -15.98 -10.85 10.96
N SER A 262 -15.82 -12.09 11.38
CA SER A 262 -15.75 -12.45 12.79
C SER A 262 -14.33 -12.25 13.33
N GLY A 263 -14.23 -11.80 14.56
CA GLY A 263 -12.96 -11.55 15.25
C GLY A 263 -13.22 -10.88 16.58
N PRO A 264 -12.18 -10.30 17.23
CA PRO A 264 -12.32 -9.59 18.50
C PRO A 264 -13.36 -8.47 18.49
N THR A 265 -13.57 -7.86 17.34
CA THR A 265 -14.64 -6.89 17.07
C THR A 265 -15.32 -7.28 15.77
N HIS A 266 -16.65 -7.37 15.76
CA HIS A 266 -17.42 -7.63 14.54
C HIS A 266 -17.12 -6.55 13.49
N TRP A 267 -16.60 -6.94 12.33
CA TRP A 267 -16.10 -6.01 11.32
C TRP A 267 -16.95 -6.06 10.05
N PRO A 268 -17.88 -5.11 9.87
CA PRO A 268 -18.73 -5.07 8.68
C PRO A 268 -17.98 -4.52 7.46
N ALA A 269 -18.30 -5.02 6.28
CA ALA A 269 -17.81 -4.48 5.01
C ALA A 269 -18.29 -3.03 4.79
N CYS A 270 -17.46 -2.26 4.09
CA CYS A 270 -17.83 -0.96 3.55
C CYS A 270 -18.94 -1.13 2.50
N ARG A 271 -19.95 -0.27 2.56
CA ARG A 271 -21.06 -0.21 1.58
C ARG A 271 -21.36 1.24 1.23
N LYS A 272 -22.12 1.47 0.17
CA LYS A 272 -22.62 2.80 -0.15
C LYS A 272 -23.36 3.39 1.08
N GLY A 273 -22.87 4.52 1.57
CA GLY A 273 -23.38 5.16 2.80
C GLY A 273 -22.72 4.66 4.11
N ARG A 274 -22.01 3.54 4.10
CA ARG A 274 -21.28 2.98 5.25
C ARG A 274 -19.78 2.91 4.95
N ASP A 275 -19.04 3.97 5.28
CA ASP A 275 -17.58 4.04 5.21
C ASP A 275 -17.03 3.74 6.62
N VAL A 276 -16.77 2.46 6.87
CA VAL A 276 -16.25 1.93 8.12
C VAL A 276 -14.86 1.39 7.93
N LEU A 277 -14.00 1.58 8.93
CA LEU A 277 -12.62 1.10 8.95
C LEU A 277 -12.36 0.42 10.28
N LEU A 278 -11.67 -0.73 10.28
CA LEU A 278 -11.14 -1.33 11.51
C LEU A 278 -9.77 -0.74 11.82
N ARG A 279 -9.65 -0.06 12.95
CA ARG A 279 -8.38 0.31 13.51
C ARG A 279 -7.83 -0.85 14.34
N ILE A 280 -6.66 -1.36 13.93
CA ILE A 280 -5.93 -2.46 14.56
C ILE A 280 -4.76 -1.84 15.33
N GLY A 281 -4.84 -1.86 16.66
CA GLY A 281 -4.04 -0.99 17.50
C GLY A 281 -4.66 0.40 17.68
N VAL A 282 -4.49 0.98 18.86
CA VAL A 282 -4.96 2.33 19.17
C VAL A 282 -3.86 3.09 19.88
N ASN A 283 -3.30 4.10 19.22
CA ASN A 283 -2.16 4.87 19.74
C ASN A 283 -0.99 3.95 20.17
N LYS A 284 -0.61 3.04 19.27
CA LYS A 284 0.41 1.99 19.44
C LYS A 284 0.06 0.86 20.42
N HIS A 285 -1.05 0.92 21.12
CA HIS A 285 -1.46 -0.10 22.10
C HIS A 285 -2.43 -1.13 21.48
N ALA A 286 -2.49 -2.33 22.08
CA ALA A 286 -3.40 -3.39 21.70
C ALA A 286 -4.86 -2.94 21.79
N GLY A 287 -5.61 -3.15 20.72
CA GLY A 287 -7.02 -2.81 20.64
C GLY A 287 -7.58 -2.88 19.22
N PHE A 288 -8.89 -3.03 19.13
CA PHE A 288 -9.60 -3.07 17.85
C PHE A 288 -10.80 -2.11 17.97
N ARG A 289 -10.89 -1.15 17.04
CA ARG A 289 -11.94 -0.15 17.06
C ARG A 289 -12.48 0.14 15.66
N LEU A 290 -13.79 0.14 15.51
CA LEU A 290 -14.40 0.62 14.27
C LEU A 290 -14.45 2.15 14.25
N GLU A 291 -14.02 2.71 13.14
CA GLU A 291 -14.08 4.15 12.88
C GLU A 291 -14.88 4.43 11.61
N ASN A 292 -15.76 5.40 11.68
CA ASN A 292 -16.54 5.85 10.53
C ASN A 292 -15.89 7.07 9.88
N ARG A 293 -15.89 7.11 8.55
CA ARG A 293 -15.39 8.25 7.77
C ARG A 293 -13.96 8.66 8.12
N PHE A 294 -13.11 7.66 8.43
CA PHE A 294 -11.72 7.86 8.82
C PHE A 294 -10.96 8.75 7.83
N MET A 295 -10.44 9.87 8.31
CA MET A 295 -9.69 10.88 7.54
C MET A 295 -10.37 11.32 6.22
N ARG A 296 -11.71 11.25 6.13
CA ARG A 296 -12.47 11.41 4.88
C ARG A 296 -12.15 12.70 4.11
N ALA A 297 -11.95 13.83 4.79
CA ALA A 297 -11.63 15.09 4.13
C ALA A 297 -10.29 15.02 3.41
N ARG A 298 -9.26 14.48 4.07
CA ARG A 298 -7.92 14.26 3.48
C ARG A 298 -8.00 13.32 2.28
N MET A 299 -8.63 12.15 2.46
CA MET A 299 -8.78 11.15 1.39
C MET A 299 -9.54 11.71 0.18
N SER A 300 -10.57 12.52 0.41
CA SER A 300 -11.32 13.15 -0.68
C SER A 300 -10.49 14.20 -1.44
N LEU A 301 -9.63 14.96 -0.76
CA LEU A 301 -8.73 15.88 -1.40
C LEU A 301 -7.69 15.13 -2.25
N PHE A 302 -6.97 14.18 -1.63
CA PHE A 302 -5.89 13.46 -2.33
C PHE A 302 -6.42 12.58 -3.47
N LYS A 303 -7.61 12.02 -3.35
CA LYS A 303 -8.27 11.35 -4.47
C LYS A 303 -8.45 12.29 -5.68
N ARG A 304 -8.83 13.56 -5.46
CA ARG A 304 -8.96 14.54 -6.56
C ARG A 304 -7.59 14.84 -7.18
N VAL A 305 -6.58 15.07 -6.36
CA VAL A 305 -5.20 15.27 -6.83
C VAL A 305 -4.74 14.08 -7.67
N MET A 306 -4.94 12.87 -7.17
CA MET A 306 -4.58 11.62 -7.84
C MET A 306 -5.26 11.47 -9.20
N LYS A 307 -6.55 11.78 -9.30
CA LYS A 307 -7.31 11.74 -10.55
C LYS A 307 -6.79 12.73 -11.60
N HIS A 308 -6.38 13.93 -11.19
CA HIS A 308 -5.84 14.95 -12.11
C HIS A 308 -4.44 14.60 -12.61
N HIS A 309 -3.61 13.90 -11.83
CA HIS A 309 -2.29 13.47 -12.29
C HIS A 309 -2.37 12.32 -13.30
N VAL A 310 -3.38 11.48 -13.20
CA VAL A 310 -3.67 10.41 -14.18
C VAL A 310 -4.27 10.95 -15.48
N SER A 311 -4.86 12.16 -15.46
CA SER A 311 -5.52 12.76 -16.62
C SER A 311 -4.65 13.79 -17.38
N LEU A 312 -3.37 13.95 -17.01
CA LEU A 312 -2.45 14.93 -17.60
C LEU A 312 -1.42 14.32 -18.58
N ASP A 313 -1.56 13.04 -18.88
CA ASP A 313 -0.86 12.34 -19.97
C ASP A 313 -1.87 12.09 -21.16
#